data_3329b118438496a0b8b49c3f1f48732c
#
_entry.id   3329b118438496a0b8b49c3f1f48732c
#
_cell.length_a   1.000
_cell.length_b   1.000
_cell.length_c   1.000
_cell.angle_alpha   90.00
_cell.angle_beta   90.00
_cell.angle_gamma   90.00
#
_symmetry.space_group_name_H-M   'P 1'
#
loop_
_entity.id
_entity.type
_entity.pdbx_description
1 polymer ?
#
loop_
_entity_poly.entity_id
_entity_poly.type
_entity_poly.pdbx_seq_one_letter_code
_entity_poly.pdbx_strand_id
1 'polypeptide(L)'
;MTKRIYKYFTCANSSVGFVSFFEQNLDGLENIYILKGGPGTGKSTMMKKIGDYFLSQGENIDHIYCSSDSNSLDGIIINNRKTAVVDGTSPHVIEPKAPGAVEEYINLGKAWDRNKLKQHKSEILDIKQQISKLYNGIYSNLSKAKTVHDDWEKIYLDNIDYNSLDSAAIELCNKIVDSEKSNDNGKIIDRFFGAL
;
A
#
# COMPACT_ATOMS: atom_id res chain seq x y z
N MET A 1 -24.77 8.24 8.52
CA MET A 1 -23.89 7.75 7.43
C MET A 1 -23.30 6.40 7.85
N THR A 2 -23.25 5.43 6.95
CA THR A 2 -22.68 4.10 7.26
C THR A 2 -21.16 4.23 7.37
N LYS A 3 -20.61 3.84 8.52
CA LYS A 3 -19.15 3.80 8.74
C LYS A 3 -18.51 2.84 7.74
N ARG A 4 -17.43 3.25 7.07
CA ARG A 4 -16.75 2.41 6.08
C ARG A 4 -15.26 2.30 6.41
N ILE A 5 -14.75 1.08 6.34
CA ILE A 5 -13.32 0.79 6.33
C ILE A 5 -12.99 0.24 4.96
N TYR A 6 -12.10 0.90 4.23
CA TYR A 6 -11.47 0.33 3.05
C TYR A 6 -10.13 -0.29 3.45
N LYS A 7 -9.84 -1.46 2.90
CA LYS A 7 -8.64 -2.23 3.22
C LYS A 7 -7.92 -2.57 1.93
N TYR A 8 -6.66 -2.14 1.80
CA TYR A 8 -5.88 -2.41 0.59
C TYR A 8 -4.37 -2.35 0.86
N PHE A 9 -3.61 -2.80 -0.13
CA PHE A 9 -2.15 -2.71 -0.16
C PHE A 9 -1.73 -1.60 -1.13
N THR A 10 -0.90 -0.67 -0.66
CA THR A 10 -0.37 0.41 -1.49
C THR A 10 0.99 0.05 -2.08
N CYS A 11 1.65 -0.93 -1.51
CA CYS A 11 2.95 -1.42 -1.95
C CYS A 11 2.87 -2.87 -2.40
N ALA A 12 3.81 -3.27 -3.27
CA ALA A 12 3.95 -4.65 -3.71
C ALA A 12 5.41 -5.06 -3.86
N ASN A 13 5.69 -6.33 -3.57
CA ASN A 13 6.91 -6.99 -4.03
C ASN A 13 6.64 -7.58 -5.41
N SER A 14 7.34 -7.14 -6.44
CA SER A 14 7.06 -7.46 -7.83
C SER A 14 8.28 -7.97 -8.59
N SER A 15 8.08 -8.38 -9.85
CA SER A 15 9.16 -8.78 -10.77
C SER A 15 10.16 -7.68 -11.08
N VAL A 16 9.79 -6.42 -10.84
CA VAL A 16 10.65 -5.24 -11.01
C VAL A 16 11.19 -4.69 -9.67
N GLY A 17 11.00 -5.45 -8.59
CA GLY A 17 11.41 -5.06 -7.25
C GLY A 17 10.24 -4.56 -6.40
N PHE A 18 10.55 -3.78 -5.37
CA PHE A 18 9.54 -3.16 -4.52
C PHE A 18 8.92 -1.95 -5.23
N VAL A 19 7.58 -1.95 -5.33
CA VAL A 19 6.81 -0.86 -5.92
C VAL A 19 5.94 -0.23 -4.84
N SER A 20 5.87 1.10 -4.81
CA SER A 20 5.09 1.87 -3.84
C SER A 20 4.23 2.91 -4.54
N PHE A 21 2.95 2.95 -4.18
CA PHE A 21 1.98 3.95 -4.61
C PHE A 21 1.53 4.85 -3.44
N PHE A 22 2.36 4.97 -2.41
CA PHE A 22 2.05 5.85 -1.28
C PHE A 22 1.85 7.28 -1.73
N GLU A 23 2.73 7.79 -2.58
CA GLU A 23 2.68 9.17 -3.05
C GLU A 23 1.34 9.50 -3.72
N GLN A 24 0.84 8.61 -4.58
CA GLN A 24 -0.43 8.78 -5.28
C GLN A 24 -1.64 8.69 -4.33
N ASN A 25 -1.58 7.83 -3.31
CA ASN A 25 -2.65 7.69 -2.34
C ASN A 25 -2.67 8.79 -1.28
N LEU A 26 -1.56 9.49 -1.09
CA LEU A 26 -1.44 10.61 -0.14
C LEU A 26 -1.66 11.97 -0.80
N ASP A 27 -1.80 12.01 -2.11
CA ASP A 27 -2.01 13.25 -2.85
C ASP A 27 -3.33 13.94 -2.44
N GLY A 28 -3.28 15.27 -2.30
CA GLY A 28 -4.43 16.08 -1.89
C GLY A 28 -4.79 16.00 -0.41
N LEU A 29 -4.02 15.29 0.43
CA LEU A 29 -4.20 15.34 1.88
C LEU A 29 -3.63 16.63 2.47
N GLU A 30 -4.22 17.07 3.57
CA GLU A 30 -3.85 18.32 4.25
C GLU A 30 -2.84 18.08 5.39
N ASN A 31 -2.85 16.89 5.99
CA ASN A 31 -1.94 16.54 7.08
C ASN A 31 -1.44 15.10 6.91
N ILE A 32 -0.14 14.90 6.94
CA ILE A 32 0.50 13.59 6.82
C ILE A 32 1.52 13.42 7.94
N TYR A 33 1.23 12.54 8.88
CA TYR A 33 2.12 12.20 9.98
C TYR A 33 2.97 10.98 9.61
N ILE A 34 4.26 11.19 9.41
CA ILE A 34 5.21 10.17 8.97
C ILE A 34 5.91 9.58 10.19
N LEU A 35 5.58 8.34 10.54
CA LEU A 35 6.18 7.64 11.68
C LEU A 35 7.59 7.16 11.33
N LYS A 36 8.57 7.59 12.07
CA LYS A 36 9.97 7.13 11.96
C LYS A 36 10.34 6.30 13.18
N GLY A 37 10.72 5.05 12.93
CA GLY A 37 11.11 4.11 13.98
C GLY A 37 11.49 2.75 13.40
N GLY A 38 12.33 1.99 14.08
CA GLY A 38 12.72 0.65 13.65
C GLY A 38 11.58 -0.38 13.74
N PRO A 39 11.83 -1.63 13.34
CA PRO A 39 10.87 -2.71 13.51
C PRO A 39 10.52 -2.89 15.00
N GLY A 40 9.30 -3.33 15.28
CA GLY A 40 8.84 -3.59 16.65
C GLY A 40 8.54 -2.35 17.51
N THR A 41 8.64 -1.11 16.98
CA THR A 41 8.38 0.13 17.73
C THR A 41 6.89 0.46 17.91
N GLY A 42 5.99 -0.41 17.50
CA GLY A 42 4.55 -0.24 17.68
C GLY A 42 3.85 0.65 16.65
N LYS A 43 4.49 0.99 15.51
CA LYS A 43 3.90 1.83 14.46
C LYS A 43 2.52 1.33 14.02
N SER A 44 2.42 0.07 13.59
CA SER A 44 1.16 -0.56 13.18
C SER A 44 0.11 -0.56 14.30
N THR A 45 0.50 -0.88 15.53
CA THR A 45 -0.41 -0.84 16.69
C THR A 45 -0.92 0.56 16.97
N MET A 46 -0.07 1.57 16.84
CA MET A 46 -0.45 2.99 16.98
C MET A 46 -1.47 3.39 15.90
N MET A 47 -1.20 3.05 14.64
CA MET A 47 -2.10 3.32 13.53
C MET A 47 -3.46 2.63 13.71
N LYS A 48 -3.48 1.35 14.12
CA LYS A 48 -4.73 0.63 14.44
C LYS A 48 -5.55 1.35 15.51
N LYS A 49 -4.93 1.74 16.63
CA LYS A 49 -5.61 2.47 17.72
C LYS A 49 -6.17 3.82 17.28
N ILE A 50 -5.42 4.57 16.46
CA ILE A 50 -5.87 5.85 15.90
C ILE A 50 -7.05 5.61 14.96
N GLY A 51 -6.95 4.63 14.05
CA GLY A 51 -8.03 4.25 13.13
C GLY A 51 -9.31 3.86 13.87
N ASP A 52 -9.20 2.99 14.88
CA ASP A 52 -10.34 2.55 15.69
C ASP A 52 -11.00 3.72 16.43
N TYR A 53 -10.19 4.65 16.97
CA TYR A 53 -10.70 5.85 17.63
C TYR A 53 -11.55 6.69 16.65
N PHE A 54 -11.02 7.06 15.49
CA PHE A 54 -11.76 7.89 14.53
C PHE A 54 -12.95 7.14 13.91
N LEU A 55 -12.84 5.83 13.69
CA LEU A 55 -13.97 5.01 13.29
C LEU A 55 -15.10 5.07 14.34
N SER A 56 -14.76 5.05 15.64
CA SER A 56 -15.75 5.19 16.72
C SER A 56 -16.46 6.54 16.69
N GLN A 57 -15.80 7.58 16.19
CA GLN A 57 -16.38 8.93 15.99
C GLN A 57 -17.20 9.06 14.69
N GLY A 58 -17.34 7.99 13.91
CA GLY A 58 -18.14 8.01 12.67
C GLY A 58 -17.37 8.37 11.40
N GLU A 59 -16.05 8.47 11.48
CA GLU A 59 -15.20 8.77 10.32
C GLU A 59 -15.04 7.56 9.41
N ASN A 60 -14.80 7.79 8.13
CA ASN A 60 -14.40 6.76 7.17
C ASN A 60 -12.88 6.61 7.18
N ILE A 61 -12.40 5.38 7.28
CA ILE A 61 -10.98 5.07 7.43
C ILE A 61 -10.52 4.16 6.31
N ASP A 62 -9.38 4.49 5.71
CA ASP A 62 -8.64 3.56 4.87
C ASP A 62 -7.54 2.90 5.70
N HIS A 63 -7.45 1.58 5.64
CA HIS A 63 -6.35 0.79 6.19
C HIS A 63 -5.43 0.35 5.07
N ILE A 64 -4.20 0.83 5.08
CA ILE A 64 -3.15 0.45 4.15
C ILE A 64 -2.32 -0.65 4.81
N TYR A 65 -2.43 -1.87 4.29
CA TYR A 65 -1.73 -3.03 4.83
C TYR A 65 -0.31 -3.15 4.29
N CYS A 66 0.57 -3.71 5.11
CA CYS A 66 1.94 -3.99 4.73
C CYS A 66 2.01 -5.16 3.74
N SER A 67 2.70 -4.97 2.62
CA SER A 67 2.88 -6.01 1.58
C SER A 67 3.79 -7.18 2.02
N SER A 68 4.49 -7.03 3.14
CA SER A 68 5.35 -8.08 3.72
C SER A 68 4.72 -8.77 4.95
N ASP A 69 3.72 -8.14 5.58
CA ASP A 69 2.99 -8.67 6.74
C ASP A 69 1.55 -8.17 6.71
N SER A 70 0.64 -8.99 6.20
CA SER A 70 -0.79 -8.67 6.07
C SER A 70 -1.51 -8.44 7.40
N ASN A 71 -0.88 -8.69 8.55
CA ASN A 71 -1.40 -8.35 9.87
C ASN A 71 -0.96 -6.96 10.35
N SER A 72 -0.01 -6.33 9.66
CA SER A 72 0.51 -5.00 9.98
C SER A 72 -0.08 -3.93 9.05
N LEU A 73 -0.17 -2.70 9.56
CA LEU A 73 -0.51 -1.52 8.77
C LEU A 73 0.77 -0.74 8.45
N ASP A 74 0.87 -0.29 7.21
CA ASP A 74 1.84 0.69 6.74
C ASP A 74 1.24 2.11 6.72
N GLY A 75 -0.09 2.22 6.80
CA GLY A 75 -0.77 3.52 6.87
C GLY A 75 -2.25 3.43 7.22
N ILE A 76 -2.78 4.57 7.63
CA ILE A 76 -4.21 4.85 7.71
C ILE A 76 -4.50 6.22 7.10
N ILE A 77 -5.67 6.36 6.47
CA ILE A 77 -6.19 7.66 6.02
C ILE A 77 -7.54 7.89 6.68
N ILE A 78 -7.70 9.06 7.29
CA ILE A 78 -8.95 9.54 7.88
C ILE A 78 -9.56 10.46 6.83
N ASN A 79 -10.46 9.90 6.00
CA ASN A 79 -10.88 10.50 4.74
C ASN A 79 -11.52 11.89 4.91
N ASN A 80 -12.47 12.04 5.85
CA ASN A 80 -13.17 13.30 6.06
C ASN A 80 -12.26 14.41 6.62
N ARG A 81 -11.11 14.03 7.18
CA ARG A 81 -10.12 14.97 7.76
C ARG A 81 -8.95 15.23 6.82
N LYS A 82 -8.92 14.59 5.65
CA LYS A 82 -7.79 14.63 4.71
C LYS A 82 -6.45 14.44 5.44
N THR A 83 -6.41 13.49 6.36
CA THR A 83 -5.27 13.26 7.25
C THR A 83 -4.81 11.83 7.14
N ALA A 84 -3.50 11.61 7.04
CA ALA A 84 -2.89 10.29 7.08
C ALA A 84 -1.89 10.13 8.23
N VAL A 85 -1.75 8.89 8.70
CA VAL A 85 -0.64 8.47 9.54
C VAL A 85 0.02 7.28 8.85
N VAL A 86 1.29 7.38 8.51
CA VAL A 86 1.98 6.41 7.65
C VAL A 86 3.32 5.98 8.22
N ASP A 87 3.72 4.74 7.91
CA ASP A 87 5.07 4.28 8.17
C ASP A 87 6.02 4.85 7.11
N GLY A 88 6.98 5.67 7.51
CA GLY A 88 7.99 6.25 6.62
C GLY A 88 9.34 5.56 6.73
N THR A 89 9.38 4.28 7.12
CA THR A 89 10.63 3.51 7.21
C THR A 89 10.83 2.65 5.96
N SER A 90 12.09 2.29 5.67
CA SER A 90 12.39 1.40 4.53
C SER A 90 11.56 0.11 4.59
N PRO A 91 11.03 -0.38 3.44
CA PRO A 91 11.33 0.04 2.05
C PRO A 91 10.51 1.24 1.54
N HIS A 92 9.42 1.66 2.19
CA HIS A 92 8.54 2.76 1.76
C HIS A 92 8.95 4.10 2.40
N VAL A 93 10.16 4.56 2.08
CA VAL A 93 10.61 5.87 2.55
C VAL A 93 9.76 6.96 1.92
N ILE A 94 9.12 7.77 2.79
CA ILE A 94 8.32 8.92 2.39
C ILE A 94 9.11 10.17 2.77
N GLU A 95 9.41 11.00 1.77
CA GLU A 95 10.05 12.30 1.97
C GLU A 95 9.02 13.42 1.87
N PRO A 96 9.00 14.35 2.82
CA PRO A 96 8.09 15.49 2.81
C PRO A 96 8.30 16.38 1.59
N LYS A 97 7.20 16.80 0.95
CA LYS A 97 7.20 17.80 -0.13
C LYS A 97 7.01 19.23 0.41
N ALA A 98 6.25 19.37 1.49
CA ALA A 98 5.98 20.63 2.17
C ALA A 98 6.14 20.46 3.69
N PRO A 99 7.38 20.27 4.18
CA PRO A 99 7.67 19.95 5.58
C PRO A 99 7.09 20.99 6.53
N GLY A 100 6.34 20.54 7.54
CA GLY A 100 5.70 21.39 8.55
C GLY A 100 4.43 22.11 8.08
N ALA A 101 4.15 22.12 6.76
CA ALA A 101 2.89 22.64 6.23
C ALA A 101 1.89 21.51 5.98
N VAL A 102 2.34 20.37 5.46
CA VAL A 102 1.54 19.17 5.18
C VAL A 102 2.09 17.97 5.93
N GLU A 103 3.40 17.73 5.84
CA GLU A 103 4.02 16.55 6.42
C GLU A 103 4.78 16.88 7.71
N GLU A 104 4.63 16.00 8.70
CA GLU A 104 5.34 16.05 9.97
C GLU A 104 5.97 14.69 10.30
N TYR A 105 7.25 14.69 10.70
CA TYR A 105 7.92 13.49 11.20
C TYR A 105 7.63 13.25 12.67
N ILE A 106 7.09 12.07 12.97
CA ILE A 106 6.89 11.59 14.34
C ILE A 106 8.01 10.59 14.68
N ASN A 107 8.95 11.02 15.49
CA ASN A 107 10.11 10.19 15.88
C ASN A 107 9.77 9.28 17.05
N LEU A 108 9.46 8.01 16.79
CA LEU A 108 9.24 6.99 17.82
C LEU A 108 10.56 6.49 18.45
N GLY A 109 11.69 6.78 17.84
CA GLY A 109 13.01 6.48 18.40
C GLY A 109 13.34 7.23 19.69
N LYS A 110 12.55 8.22 20.07
CA LYS A 110 12.64 8.88 21.38
C LYS A 110 12.41 7.91 22.55
N ALA A 111 11.68 6.79 22.31
CA ALA A 111 11.43 5.76 23.31
C ALA A 111 12.53 4.69 23.41
N TRP A 112 13.61 4.79 22.63
CA TRP A 112 14.69 3.80 22.62
C TRP A 112 15.76 4.07 23.67
N ASP A 113 16.23 3.00 24.31
CA ASP A 113 17.51 3.02 25.05
C ASP A 113 18.67 2.97 24.03
N ARG A 114 19.18 4.15 23.69
CA ARG A 114 20.25 4.29 22.69
C ARG A 114 21.54 3.57 23.12
N ASN A 115 21.83 3.47 24.40
CA ASN A 115 23.05 2.84 24.89
C ASN A 115 22.98 1.32 24.73
N LYS A 116 21.83 0.72 25.01
CA LYS A 116 21.60 -0.70 24.74
C LYS A 116 21.66 -1.00 23.23
N LEU A 117 21.00 -0.19 22.41
CA LEU A 117 21.04 -0.39 20.96
C LEU A 117 22.44 -0.27 20.35
N LYS A 118 23.30 0.61 20.89
CA LYS A 118 24.69 0.72 20.47
C LYS A 118 25.48 -0.57 20.69
N GLN A 119 25.19 -1.31 21.76
CA GLN A 119 25.84 -2.60 22.05
C GLN A 119 25.49 -3.67 21.01
N HIS A 120 24.29 -3.61 20.41
CA HIS A 120 23.81 -4.52 19.37
C HIS A 120 24.03 -4.02 17.93
N LYS A 121 24.84 -2.96 17.73
CA LYS A 121 25.02 -2.33 16.42
C LYS A 121 25.43 -3.32 15.32
N SER A 122 26.43 -4.17 15.61
CA SER A 122 26.93 -5.15 14.63
C SER A 122 25.82 -6.14 14.26
N GLU A 123 25.16 -6.71 15.25
CA GLU A 123 24.08 -7.66 15.07
C GLU A 123 22.93 -7.06 14.23
N ILE A 124 22.52 -5.81 14.52
CA ILE A 124 21.47 -5.11 13.76
C ILE A 124 21.90 -4.95 12.28
N LEU A 125 23.14 -4.61 12.02
CA LEU A 125 23.65 -4.43 10.65
C LEU A 125 23.73 -5.77 9.91
N ASP A 126 24.18 -6.83 10.59
CA ASP A 126 24.29 -8.18 10.02
C ASP A 126 22.91 -8.75 9.65
N ILE A 127 21.93 -8.62 10.55
CA ILE A 127 20.54 -9.01 10.28
C ILE A 127 19.96 -8.22 9.11
N LYS A 128 20.16 -6.90 9.07
CA LYS A 128 19.72 -6.07 7.95
C LYS A 128 20.32 -6.51 6.62
N GLN A 129 21.59 -6.89 6.60
CA GLN A 129 22.24 -7.40 5.40
C GLN A 129 21.66 -8.75 4.96
N GLN A 130 21.39 -9.65 5.91
CA GLN A 130 20.75 -10.94 5.63
C GLN A 130 19.37 -10.75 5.00
N ILE A 131 18.53 -9.89 5.58
CA ILE A 131 17.21 -9.54 5.04
C ILE A 131 17.34 -9.01 3.60
N SER A 132 18.27 -8.08 3.35
CA SER A 132 18.49 -7.54 2.00
C SER A 132 18.87 -8.61 0.98
N LYS A 133 19.73 -9.56 1.35
CA LYS A 133 20.10 -10.69 0.47
C LYS A 133 18.90 -11.58 0.14
N LEU A 134 18.04 -11.85 1.13
CA LEU A 134 16.84 -12.66 0.93
C LEU A 134 15.85 -11.97 -0.02
N TYR A 135 15.59 -10.67 0.15
CA TYR A 135 14.72 -9.91 -0.76
C TYR A 135 15.27 -9.87 -2.18
N ASN A 136 16.58 -9.71 -2.37
CA ASN A 136 17.20 -9.79 -3.71
C ASN A 136 16.94 -11.17 -4.36
N GLY A 137 16.97 -12.25 -3.59
CA GLY A 137 16.60 -13.60 -4.05
C GLY A 137 15.13 -13.69 -4.45
N ILE A 138 14.23 -13.10 -3.67
CA ILE A 138 12.79 -13.03 -3.96
C ILE A 138 12.55 -12.30 -5.30
N TYR A 139 13.11 -11.12 -5.48
CA TYR A 139 12.94 -10.34 -6.72
C TYR A 139 13.50 -11.05 -7.95
N SER A 140 14.66 -11.74 -7.80
CA SER A 140 15.20 -12.58 -8.87
C SER A 140 14.24 -13.69 -9.28
N ASN A 141 13.60 -14.36 -8.30
CA ASN A 141 12.64 -15.42 -8.58
C ASN A 141 11.33 -14.88 -9.18
N LEU A 142 10.83 -13.74 -8.71
CA LEU A 142 9.65 -13.08 -9.28
C LEU A 142 9.90 -12.66 -10.74
N SER A 143 11.09 -12.14 -11.05
CA SER A 143 11.48 -11.78 -12.43
C SER A 143 11.50 -13.00 -13.34
N LYS A 144 12.08 -14.15 -12.88
CA LYS A 144 12.06 -15.40 -13.64
C LYS A 144 10.64 -15.92 -13.86
N ALA A 145 9.80 -15.87 -12.81
CA ALA A 145 8.41 -16.30 -12.91
C ALA A 145 7.64 -15.44 -13.93
N LYS A 146 7.89 -14.10 -13.95
CA LYS A 146 7.30 -13.22 -14.95
C LYS A 146 7.72 -13.63 -16.37
N THR A 147 8.99 -13.90 -16.61
CA THR A 147 9.46 -14.34 -17.95
C THR A 147 8.71 -15.59 -18.42
N VAL A 148 8.58 -16.61 -17.57
CA VAL A 148 7.84 -17.83 -17.90
C VAL A 148 6.36 -17.55 -18.16
N HIS A 149 5.76 -16.64 -17.37
CA HIS A 149 4.39 -16.21 -17.58
C HIS A 149 4.21 -15.48 -18.92
N ASP A 150 5.14 -14.59 -19.28
CA ASP A 150 5.08 -13.84 -20.55
C ASP A 150 5.18 -14.78 -21.74
N ASP A 151 6.04 -15.82 -21.68
CA ASP A 151 6.13 -16.85 -22.70
C ASP A 151 4.82 -17.64 -22.84
N TRP A 152 4.17 -17.94 -21.72
CA TRP A 152 2.86 -18.59 -21.69
C TRP A 152 1.76 -17.70 -22.25
N GLU A 153 1.68 -16.44 -21.80
CA GLU A 153 0.71 -15.44 -22.27
C GLU A 153 0.81 -15.23 -23.78
N LYS A 154 2.03 -15.20 -24.31
CA LYS A 154 2.27 -15.03 -25.75
C LYS A 154 1.56 -16.09 -26.59
N ILE A 155 1.47 -17.35 -26.10
CA ILE A 155 0.78 -18.42 -26.83
C ILE A 155 -0.70 -18.07 -27.02
N TYR A 156 -1.34 -17.46 -26.02
CA TYR A 156 -2.74 -17.04 -26.11
C TYR A 156 -2.89 -15.80 -26.98
N LEU A 157 -2.04 -14.80 -26.78
CA LEU A 157 -2.08 -13.54 -27.55
C LEU A 157 -1.91 -13.78 -29.06
N ASP A 158 -1.04 -14.72 -29.44
CA ASP A 158 -0.79 -15.06 -30.85
C ASP A 158 -1.98 -15.83 -31.49
N ASN A 159 -2.93 -16.33 -30.69
CA ASN A 159 -4.06 -17.16 -31.16
C ASN A 159 -5.44 -16.61 -30.78
N ILE A 160 -5.54 -15.38 -30.26
CA ILE A 160 -6.80 -14.77 -29.88
C ILE A 160 -7.51 -14.14 -31.09
N ASP A 161 -8.82 -14.33 -31.18
CA ASP A 161 -9.68 -13.57 -32.08
C ASP A 161 -10.31 -12.39 -31.32
N TYR A 162 -9.75 -11.20 -31.53
CA TYR A 162 -10.19 -9.98 -30.85
C TYR A 162 -11.64 -9.60 -31.19
N ASN A 163 -12.13 -9.90 -32.42
CA ASN A 163 -13.52 -9.62 -32.77
C ASN A 163 -14.51 -10.48 -31.99
N SER A 164 -14.18 -11.75 -31.80
CA SER A 164 -14.97 -12.65 -30.97
C SER A 164 -14.92 -12.23 -29.49
N LEU A 165 -13.76 -11.73 -29.01
CA LEU A 165 -13.61 -11.22 -27.65
C LEU A 165 -14.47 -9.97 -27.41
N ASP A 166 -14.43 -9.00 -28.34
CA ASP A 166 -15.26 -7.79 -28.28
C ASP A 166 -16.76 -8.13 -28.28
N SER A 167 -17.17 -9.09 -29.12
CA SER A 167 -18.55 -9.57 -29.16
C SER A 167 -18.99 -10.18 -27.83
N ALA A 168 -18.13 -11.01 -27.22
CA ALA A 168 -18.37 -11.59 -25.91
C ALA A 168 -18.45 -10.54 -24.79
N ALA A 169 -17.60 -9.50 -24.85
CA ALA A 169 -17.63 -8.38 -23.90
C ALA A 169 -18.98 -7.61 -23.99
N ILE A 170 -19.44 -7.31 -25.21
CA ILE A 170 -20.72 -6.64 -25.43
C ILE A 170 -21.88 -7.50 -24.93
N GLU A 171 -21.88 -8.81 -25.21
CA GLU A 171 -22.91 -9.74 -24.71
C GLU A 171 -22.93 -9.75 -23.16
N LEU A 172 -21.76 -9.79 -22.52
CA LEU A 172 -21.67 -9.75 -21.08
C LEU A 172 -22.19 -8.42 -20.51
N CYS A 173 -21.80 -7.28 -21.11
CA CYS A 173 -22.32 -5.98 -20.72
C CYS A 173 -23.85 -5.95 -20.77
N ASN A 174 -24.44 -6.46 -21.86
CA ASN A 174 -25.90 -6.51 -22.04
C ASN A 174 -26.60 -7.42 -21.00
N LYS A 175 -25.90 -8.44 -20.49
CA LYS A 175 -26.41 -9.29 -19.40
C LYS A 175 -26.35 -8.63 -18.03
N ILE A 176 -25.38 -7.75 -17.81
CA ILE A 176 -25.12 -7.10 -16.51
C ILE A 176 -25.94 -5.81 -16.38
N VAL A 177 -26.09 -5.07 -17.49
CA VAL A 177 -26.85 -3.81 -17.49
C VAL A 177 -28.33 -4.15 -17.54
N ASP A 178 -29.02 -4.03 -16.39
CA ASP A 178 -30.48 -3.98 -16.34
C ASP A 178 -30.97 -2.78 -17.14
N SER A 179 -32.08 -2.97 -17.84
CA SER A 179 -32.67 -2.02 -18.82
C SER A 179 -33.14 -0.69 -18.21
N GLU A 180 -33.04 -0.49 -16.91
CA GLU A 180 -33.31 0.78 -16.26
C GLU A 180 -32.05 1.64 -16.23
N LYS A 181 -31.99 2.63 -17.15
CA LYS A 181 -30.96 3.65 -17.11
C LYS A 181 -31.11 4.47 -15.83
N SER A 182 -30.18 4.31 -14.90
CA SER A 182 -30.00 5.25 -13.82
C SER A 182 -29.63 6.62 -14.43
N ASN A 183 -30.31 7.68 -14.01
CA ASN A 183 -29.95 9.04 -14.40
C ASN A 183 -28.76 9.59 -13.59
N ASP A 184 -28.24 8.80 -12.67
CA ASP A 184 -27.06 9.17 -11.88
C ASP A 184 -25.77 8.83 -12.64
N ASN A 185 -24.96 9.84 -12.86
CA ASN A 185 -23.60 9.65 -13.33
C ASN A 185 -22.79 8.92 -12.25
N GLY A 186 -22.24 7.77 -12.57
CA GLY A 186 -21.34 7.04 -11.70
C GLY A 186 -20.15 7.93 -11.30
N LYS A 187 -19.66 7.80 -10.07
CA LYS A 187 -18.44 8.46 -9.61
C LYS A 187 -17.25 7.53 -9.78
N ILE A 188 -16.27 7.96 -10.56
CA ILE A 188 -14.97 7.28 -10.65
C ILE A 188 -14.12 7.71 -9.46
N ILE A 189 -13.58 6.73 -8.75
CA ILE A 189 -12.62 6.95 -7.67
C ILE A 189 -11.37 6.17 -8.02
N ASP A 190 -10.29 6.88 -8.30
CA ASP A 190 -8.99 6.27 -8.55
C ASP A 190 -8.36 5.86 -7.22
N ARG A 191 -7.88 4.62 -7.18
CA ARG A 191 -7.10 4.08 -6.07
C ARG A 191 -5.93 3.28 -6.62
N PHE A 192 -4.77 3.50 -6.06
CA PHE A 192 -3.56 2.80 -6.47
C PHE A 192 -3.29 1.64 -5.50
N PHE A 193 -3.34 0.42 -6.01
CA PHE A 193 -3.08 -0.79 -5.25
C PHE A 193 -1.76 -1.43 -5.69
N GLY A 194 -1.00 -1.91 -4.69
CA GLY A 194 0.00 -2.91 -4.95
C GLY A 194 -0.68 -4.28 -5.12
N ALA A 195 -0.37 -5.00 -6.18
CA ALA A 195 -0.77 -6.40 -6.32
C ALA A 195 0.18 -7.29 -5.53
N LEU A 196 -0.34 -8.34 -4.90
CA LEU A 196 0.44 -9.41 -4.28
C LEU A 196 0.94 -10.39 -5.34
#